data_01549d7a8dd8a07d93498b8aa9c73a4b
#
_entry.id   01549d7a8dd8a07d93498b8aa9c73a4b
#
_cell.length_a   1.000
_cell.length_b   1.000
_cell.length_c   1.000
_cell.angle_alpha   90.00
_cell.angle_beta   90.00
_cell.angle_gamma   90.00
#
_symmetry.space_group_name_H-M   'P 1'
#
loop_
_entity.id
_entity.type
_entity.pdbx_description
1 polymer ?
#
loop_
_entity_poly.entity_id
_entity_poly.type
_entity_poly.pdbx_seq_one_letter_code
_entity_poly.pdbx_strand_id
1 'polypeptide(L)'
;MIEQLIDAQLDFLDQEFAQTETIQYEFKQFYHWLRLQQLQHIWSFEQIFKLIEKQILATPASSFLIEQIAEHIRFALIHPLNDTTTIEEVIPVLTIDSIAQYVASKTRHRQDLIKTIVNNPAFSALITQLIQHSIQDYLDNSVMSKRVPGVGHFMKMGKSVLESVTDSNLNETIGHYLQKNILKISQMSERVLNQHFNDDKLYHFQANIWHKIKLMPISVLRHYFEVQDLPTTVGMGHEIWDHIRQTPYLKQQIHDGVYAWYARNQ
;
A
#
# COMPACT_ATOMS: atom_id res chain seq x y z
N MET A 1 -18.98 -4.04 68.16
CA MET A 1 -19.48 -5.32 67.57
C MET A 1 -19.48 -5.29 66.05
N ILE A 2 -20.12 -4.30 65.37
CA ILE A 2 -20.09 -4.22 63.89
C ILE A 2 -18.69 -3.89 63.34
N GLU A 3 -18.00 -2.92 63.93
CA GLU A 3 -16.61 -2.57 63.54
C GLU A 3 -15.64 -3.75 63.74
N GLN A 4 -15.74 -4.46 64.83
CA GLN A 4 -14.91 -5.66 65.08
C GLN A 4 -15.16 -6.78 64.07
N LEU A 5 -16.39 -6.90 63.55
CA LEU A 5 -16.74 -7.86 62.52
C LEU A 5 -16.19 -7.44 61.17
N ILE A 6 -16.18 -6.14 60.86
CA ILE A 6 -15.61 -5.57 59.65
C ILE A 6 -14.09 -5.76 59.65
N ASP A 7 -13.44 -5.41 60.76
CA ASP A 7 -11.97 -5.59 60.94
C ASP A 7 -11.57 -7.05 60.75
N ALA A 8 -12.28 -7.99 61.41
CA ALA A 8 -12.04 -9.42 61.26
C ALA A 8 -12.25 -9.94 59.82
N GLN A 9 -13.21 -9.37 59.08
CA GLN A 9 -13.40 -9.72 57.68
C GLN A 9 -12.28 -9.15 56.79
N LEU A 10 -11.80 -7.95 57.06
CA LEU A 10 -10.67 -7.35 56.34
C LEU A 10 -9.38 -8.14 56.59
N ASP A 11 -9.09 -8.48 57.85
CA ASP A 11 -7.94 -9.30 58.18
C ASP A 11 -7.99 -10.69 57.52
N PHE A 12 -9.16 -11.30 57.44
CA PHE A 12 -9.34 -12.56 56.74
C PHE A 12 -9.08 -12.42 55.24
N LEU A 13 -9.62 -11.38 54.59
CA LEU A 13 -9.39 -11.14 53.17
C LEU A 13 -7.91 -10.83 52.87
N ASP A 14 -7.25 -10.05 53.72
CA ASP A 14 -5.83 -9.74 53.59
C ASP A 14 -4.98 -11.01 53.72
N GLN A 15 -5.32 -11.92 54.64
CA GLN A 15 -4.64 -13.20 54.79
C GLN A 15 -4.84 -14.13 53.59
N GLU A 16 -6.08 -14.23 53.09
CA GLU A 16 -6.39 -15.05 51.91
C GLU A 16 -5.72 -14.50 50.63
N PHE A 17 -5.75 -13.18 50.41
CA PHE A 17 -5.11 -12.56 49.27
C PHE A 17 -3.59 -12.45 49.37
N ALA A 18 -3.01 -12.64 50.56
CA ALA A 18 -1.55 -12.81 50.70
C ALA A 18 -1.05 -14.17 50.20
N GLN A 19 -1.95 -15.15 50.03
CA GLN A 19 -1.58 -16.47 49.53
C GLN A 19 -1.65 -16.51 47.98
N THR A 20 -0.48 -16.68 47.37
CA THR A 20 -0.37 -16.76 45.89
C THR A 20 -1.24 -17.88 45.28
N GLU A 21 -1.33 -19.00 46.00
CA GLU A 21 -2.12 -20.16 45.55
C GLU A 21 -3.61 -19.87 45.55
N THR A 22 -4.15 -19.16 46.53
CA THR A 22 -5.54 -18.71 46.60
C THR A 22 -5.85 -17.77 45.44
N ILE A 23 -4.99 -16.77 45.20
CA ILE A 23 -5.15 -15.84 44.05
C ILE A 23 -5.15 -16.59 42.74
N GLN A 24 -4.23 -17.52 42.53
CA GLN A 24 -4.17 -18.32 41.29
C GLN A 24 -5.42 -19.20 41.12
N TYR A 25 -5.93 -19.77 42.19
CA TYR A 25 -7.14 -20.57 42.15
C TYR A 25 -8.36 -19.71 41.76
N GLU A 26 -8.59 -18.59 42.44
CA GLU A 26 -9.70 -17.68 42.17
C GLU A 26 -9.62 -17.11 40.76
N PHE A 27 -8.42 -16.74 40.31
CA PHE A 27 -8.22 -16.27 38.94
C PHE A 27 -8.53 -17.35 37.90
N LYS A 28 -8.17 -18.62 38.15
CA LYS A 28 -8.52 -19.74 37.26
C LYS A 28 -10.03 -19.98 37.24
N GLN A 29 -10.72 -19.90 38.36
CA GLN A 29 -12.18 -20.06 38.45
C GLN A 29 -12.90 -18.92 37.70
N PHE A 30 -12.48 -17.67 37.96
CA PHE A 30 -12.98 -16.50 37.25
C PHE A 30 -12.77 -16.62 35.73
N TYR A 31 -11.56 -17.01 35.29
CA TYR A 31 -11.27 -17.19 33.89
C TYR A 31 -12.09 -18.32 33.26
N HIS A 32 -12.28 -19.41 33.97
CA HIS A 32 -13.12 -20.51 33.53
C HIS A 32 -14.58 -20.06 33.38
N TRP A 33 -15.12 -19.36 34.37
CA TRP A 33 -16.45 -18.77 34.30
C TRP A 33 -16.58 -17.79 33.13
N LEU A 34 -15.62 -16.89 32.96
CA LEU A 34 -15.61 -15.90 31.91
C LEU A 34 -15.68 -16.55 30.51
N ARG A 35 -14.94 -17.63 30.29
CA ARG A 35 -14.95 -18.38 29.02
C ARG A 35 -16.29 -19.02 28.68
N LEU A 36 -17.15 -19.25 29.65
CA LEU A 36 -18.47 -19.83 29.49
C LEU A 36 -19.55 -18.77 29.27
N GLN A 37 -19.21 -17.49 29.45
CA GLN A 37 -20.18 -16.41 29.26
C GLN A 37 -20.31 -16.05 27.78
N GLN A 38 -21.51 -15.72 27.37
CA GLN A 38 -21.75 -15.06 26.09
C GLN A 38 -21.32 -13.60 26.20
N LEU A 39 -20.80 -13.04 25.11
CA LEU A 39 -20.29 -11.66 25.08
C LEU A 39 -21.35 -10.65 25.54
N GLN A 40 -22.60 -10.82 25.12
CA GLN A 40 -23.73 -9.94 25.49
C GLN A 40 -24.04 -9.90 26.99
N HIS A 41 -23.65 -10.91 27.77
CA HIS A 41 -23.84 -10.94 29.23
C HIS A 41 -22.75 -10.17 29.98
N ILE A 42 -21.61 -9.91 29.32
CA ILE A 42 -20.46 -9.23 29.91
C ILE A 42 -20.41 -7.77 29.47
N TRP A 43 -20.56 -7.55 28.15
CA TRP A 43 -20.41 -6.23 27.53
C TRP A 43 -21.47 -6.01 26.46
N SER A 44 -22.21 -4.90 26.57
CA SER A 44 -23.09 -4.48 25.47
C SER A 44 -22.28 -3.92 24.31
N PHE A 45 -22.89 -3.91 23.12
CA PHE A 45 -22.28 -3.27 21.95
C PHE A 45 -21.90 -1.81 22.23
N GLU A 46 -22.78 -1.05 22.88
CA GLU A 46 -22.58 0.36 23.20
C GLU A 46 -21.37 0.57 24.12
N GLN A 47 -21.16 -0.33 25.09
CA GLN A 47 -20.01 -0.27 25.99
C GLN A 47 -18.71 -0.51 25.23
N ILE A 48 -18.67 -1.51 24.36
CA ILE A 48 -17.49 -1.83 23.52
C ILE A 48 -17.21 -0.66 22.57
N PHE A 49 -18.23 -0.19 21.86
CA PHE A 49 -18.06 0.90 20.91
C PHE A 49 -17.61 2.21 21.59
N LYS A 50 -18.19 2.55 22.73
CA LYS A 50 -17.77 3.71 23.53
C LYS A 50 -16.33 3.62 24.01
N LEU A 51 -15.87 2.42 24.37
CA LEU A 51 -14.47 2.19 24.72
C LEU A 51 -13.55 2.47 23.53
N ILE A 52 -13.88 1.93 22.36
CA ILE A 52 -13.13 2.14 21.12
C ILE A 52 -13.14 3.63 20.72
N GLU A 53 -14.32 4.26 20.78
CA GLU A 53 -14.44 5.69 20.49
C GLU A 53 -13.53 6.52 21.40
N LYS A 54 -13.55 6.26 22.69
CA LYS A 54 -12.74 7.01 23.67
C LYS A 54 -11.25 6.73 23.55
N GLN A 55 -10.85 5.46 23.42
CA GLN A 55 -9.43 5.07 23.51
C GLN A 55 -8.70 5.13 22.18
N ILE A 56 -9.42 4.99 21.06
CA ILE A 56 -8.81 4.92 19.72
C ILE A 56 -9.13 6.17 18.89
N LEU A 57 -10.42 6.54 18.79
CA LEU A 57 -10.82 7.64 17.93
C LEU A 57 -10.60 9.02 18.57
N ALA A 58 -10.92 9.17 19.85
CA ALA A 58 -10.80 10.44 20.55
C ALA A 58 -9.37 10.73 21.04
N THR A 59 -8.56 9.70 21.27
CA THR A 59 -7.21 9.85 21.83
C THR A 59 -6.16 9.84 20.72
N PRO A 60 -5.39 10.94 20.52
CA PRO A 60 -4.28 10.94 19.59
C PRO A 60 -3.18 9.96 20.04
N ALA A 61 -2.45 9.41 19.08
CA ALA A 61 -1.28 8.61 19.42
C ALA A 61 -0.24 9.50 20.14
N SER A 62 0.33 8.99 21.23
CA SER A 62 1.34 9.76 21.97
C SER A 62 2.65 9.85 21.17
N SER A 63 3.42 10.92 21.35
CA SER A 63 4.76 11.07 20.75
C SER A 63 5.66 9.89 21.10
N PHE A 64 5.57 9.38 22.32
CA PHE A 64 6.28 8.20 22.76
C PHE A 64 5.94 6.97 21.90
N LEU A 65 4.66 6.71 21.62
CA LEU A 65 4.25 5.59 20.74
C LEU A 65 4.82 5.75 19.32
N ILE A 66 4.80 6.96 18.79
CA ILE A 66 5.32 7.27 17.46
C ILE A 66 6.83 7.02 17.40
N GLU A 67 7.57 7.49 18.40
CA GLU A 67 9.00 7.24 18.53
C GLU A 67 9.31 5.74 18.65
N GLN A 68 8.54 5.00 19.46
CA GLN A 68 8.71 3.55 19.61
C GLN A 68 8.46 2.81 18.29
N ILE A 69 7.45 3.21 17.50
CA ILE A 69 7.20 2.63 16.18
C ILE A 69 8.39 2.90 15.26
N ALA A 70 8.89 4.13 15.20
CA ALA A 70 10.05 4.49 14.37
C ALA A 70 11.29 3.69 14.76
N GLU A 71 11.57 3.56 16.07
CA GLU A 71 12.70 2.77 16.58
C GLU A 71 12.58 1.27 16.27
N HIS A 72 11.39 0.69 16.37
CA HIS A 72 11.20 -0.72 16.04
C HIS A 72 11.36 -0.96 14.53
N ILE A 73 10.86 -0.07 13.68
CA ILE A 73 11.08 -0.13 12.23
C ILE A 73 12.58 0.00 11.93
N ARG A 74 13.26 0.97 12.56
CA ARG A 74 14.70 1.16 12.42
C ARG A 74 15.45 -0.11 12.80
N PHE A 75 15.18 -0.68 13.98
CA PHE A 75 15.80 -1.90 14.44
C PHE A 75 15.59 -3.06 13.47
N ALA A 76 14.37 -3.25 12.97
CA ALA A 76 14.06 -4.28 11.99
C ALA A 76 14.85 -4.09 10.69
N LEU A 77 14.97 -2.86 10.18
CA LEU A 77 15.69 -2.57 8.94
C LEU A 77 17.20 -2.77 9.04
N ILE A 78 17.82 -2.43 10.19
CA ILE A 78 19.27 -2.53 10.37
C ILE A 78 19.73 -3.85 10.98
N HIS A 79 18.81 -4.78 11.25
CA HIS A 79 19.14 -6.04 11.93
C HIS A 79 20.20 -6.84 11.14
N PRO A 80 21.26 -7.35 11.79
CA PRO A 80 22.36 -8.05 11.10
C PRO A 80 21.91 -9.28 10.29
N LEU A 81 20.86 -9.99 10.73
CA LEU A 81 20.31 -11.13 10.00
C LEU A 81 19.82 -10.76 8.60
N ASN A 82 19.49 -9.50 8.34
CA ASN A 82 19.05 -9.05 7.02
C ASN A 82 20.15 -9.17 5.96
N ASP A 83 21.41 -9.23 6.37
CA ASP A 83 22.56 -9.37 5.43
C ASP A 83 22.76 -10.83 5.00
N THR A 84 22.24 -11.80 5.75
CA THR A 84 22.40 -13.24 5.51
C THR A 84 21.10 -13.94 5.13
N THR A 85 19.95 -13.37 5.44
CA THR A 85 18.62 -13.92 5.12
C THR A 85 18.17 -13.46 3.76
N THR A 86 17.83 -14.39 2.87
CA THR A 86 17.31 -14.07 1.54
C THR A 86 15.81 -13.75 1.57
N ILE A 87 15.33 -13.04 0.55
CA ILE A 87 13.92 -12.69 0.44
C ILE A 87 13.04 -13.95 0.36
N GLU A 88 13.49 -15.01 -0.34
CA GLU A 88 12.71 -16.25 -0.48
C GLU A 88 12.64 -17.07 0.82
N GLU A 89 13.56 -16.89 1.76
CA GLU A 89 13.47 -17.52 3.08
C GLU A 89 12.35 -16.92 3.95
N VAL A 90 12.00 -15.68 3.71
CA VAL A 90 10.95 -14.96 4.47
C VAL A 90 9.60 -14.97 3.76
N ILE A 91 9.62 -14.86 2.44
CA ILE A 91 8.40 -14.79 1.63
C ILE A 91 8.25 -16.09 0.82
N PRO A 92 7.24 -16.92 1.11
CA PRO A 92 7.04 -18.18 0.40
C PRO A 92 6.84 -17.97 -1.11
N VAL A 93 7.58 -18.71 -1.92
CA VAL A 93 7.54 -18.63 -3.40
C VAL A 93 6.13 -18.84 -3.94
N LEU A 94 5.39 -19.83 -3.39
CA LEU A 94 4.01 -20.11 -3.80
C LEU A 94 3.06 -18.94 -3.55
N THR A 95 3.30 -18.19 -2.48
CA THR A 95 2.49 -17.00 -2.17
C THR A 95 2.72 -15.90 -3.20
N ILE A 96 3.97 -15.67 -3.59
CA ILE A 96 4.32 -14.68 -4.63
C ILE A 96 3.73 -15.08 -5.99
N ASP A 97 3.80 -16.35 -6.36
CA ASP A 97 3.19 -16.83 -7.59
C ASP A 97 1.67 -16.61 -7.60
N SER A 98 1.01 -16.94 -6.50
CA SER A 98 -0.43 -16.69 -6.33
C SER A 98 -0.79 -15.21 -6.41
N ILE A 99 0.03 -14.32 -5.80
CA ILE A 99 -0.16 -12.87 -5.90
C ILE A 99 0.05 -12.40 -7.34
N ALA A 100 1.09 -12.89 -8.03
CA ALA A 100 1.35 -12.53 -9.42
C ALA A 100 0.20 -12.92 -10.34
N GLN A 101 -0.33 -14.14 -10.19
CA GLN A 101 -1.51 -14.61 -10.92
C GLN A 101 -2.75 -13.77 -10.60
N TYR A 102 -2.99 -13.49 -9.32
CA TYR A 102 -4.11 -12.66 -8.89
C TYR A 102 -4.06 -11.25 -9.47
N VAL A 103 -2.90 -10.59 -9.42
CA VAL A 103 -2.71 -9.24 -9.99
C VAL A 103 -2.87 -9.29 -11.51
N ALA A 104 -2.27 -10.27 -12.17
CA ALA A 104 -2.40 -10.46 -13.63
C ALA A 104 -3.85 -10.64 -14.06
N SER A 105 -4.66 -11.39 -13.30
CA SER A 105 -6.09 -11.63 -13.60
C SER A 105 -7.00 -10.41 -13.47
N LYS A 106 -6.52 -9.27 -12.91
CA LYS A 106 -7.30 -8.05 -12.72
C LYS A 106 -7.36 -7.18 -13.98
N THR A 107 -7.74 -7.78 -15.11
CA THR A 107 -7.75 -7.15 -16.44
C THR A 107 -8.51 -5.82 -16.46
N ARG A 108 -9.72 -5.76 -15.90
CA ARG A 108 -10.53 -4.53 -15.89
C ARG A 108 -9.83 -3.39 -15.13
N HIS A 109 -9.32 -3.66 -13.91
CA HIS A 109 -8.64 -2.64 -13.11
C HIS A 109 -7.38 -2.13 -13.82
N ARG A 110 -6.63 -3.03 -14.48
CA ARG A 110 -5.47 -2.66 -15.28
C ARG A 110 -5.85 -1.76 -16.47
N GLN A 111 -6.91 -2.10 -17.19
CA GLN A 111 -7.41 -1.28 -18.31
C GLN A 111 -7.85 0.10 -17.83
N ASP A 112 -8.59 0.17 -16.72
CA ASP A 112 -9.02 1.44 -16.12
C ASP A 112 -7.81 2.28 -15.67
N LEU A 113 -6.79 1.65 -15.08
CA LEU A 113 -5.54 2.33 -14.71
C LEU A 113 -4.79 2.86 -15.93
N ILE A 114 -4.60 2.04 -16.96
CA ILE A 114 -3.97 2.44 -18.23
C ILE A 114 -4.72 3.62 -18.84
N LYS A 115 -6.04 3.54 -18.91
CA LYS A 115 -6.88 4.62 -19.41
C LYS A 115 -6.71 5.91 -18.62
N THR A 116 -6.65 5.81 -17.30
CA THR A 116 -6.44 6.98 -16.41
C THR A 116 -5.07 7.61 -16.64
N ILE A 117 -4.01 6.81 -16.76
CA ILE A 117 -2.65 7.29 -17.03
C ILE A 117 -2.57 7.96 -18.39
N VAL A 118 -3.09 7.30 -19.43
CA VAL A 118 -3.01 7.79 -20.83
C VAL A 118 -3.80 9.07 -21.03
N ASN A 119 -4.90 9.25 -20.31
CA ASN A 119 -5.70 10.48 -20.37
C ASN A 119 -5.16 11.60 -19.46
N ASN A 120 -4.09 11.37 -18.73
CA ASN A 120 -3.44 12.41 -17.92
C ASN A 120 -2.70 13.40 -18.84
N PRO A 121 -2.89 14.73 -18.68
CA PRO A 121 -2.20 15.73 -19.49
C PRO A 121 -0.67 15.64 -19.44
N ALA A 122 -0.09 15.29 -18.29
CA ALA A 122 1.35 15.09 -18.14
C ALA A 122 1.87 13.91 -18.97
N PHE A 123 1.11 12.80 -19.05
CA PHE A 123 1.45 11.67 -19.91
C PHE A 123 1.37 12.08 -21.39
N SER A 124 0.33 12.81 -21.78
CA SER A 124 0.18 13.32 -23.14
C SER A 124 1.34 14.23 -23.54
N ALA A 125 1.79 15.11 -22.65
CA ALA A 125 2.94 15.97 -22.87
C ALA A 125 4.24 15.15 -23.02
N LEU A 126 4.45 14.15 -22.17
CA LEU A 126 5.60 13.26 -22.25
C LEU A 126 5.66 12.50 -23.59
N ILE A 127 4.54 11.90 -24.00
CA ILE A 127 4.45 11.18 -25.29
C ILE A 127 4.68 12.12 -26.47
N THR A 128 4.14 13.34 -26.40
CA THR A 128 4.38 14.37 -27.42
C THR A 128 5.87 14.68 -27.56
N GLN A 129 6.56 14.90 -26.45
CA GLN A 129 8.01 15.17 -26.43
C GLN A 129 8.82 13.97 -26.97
N LEU A 130 8.48 12.74 -26.55
CA LEU A 130 9.14 11.53 -27.05
C LEU A 130 8.98 11.39 -28.58
N ILE A 131 7.78 11.65 -29.12
CA ILE A 131 7.54 11.60 -30.56
C ILE A 131 8.33 12.70 -31.26
N GLN A 132 8.35 13.93 -30.74
CA GLN A 132 9.14 15.04 -31.29
C GLN A 132 10.61 14.69 -31.37
N HIS A 133 11.21 14.24 -30.26
CA HIS A 133 12.61 13.83 -30.22
C HIS A 133 12.92 12.68 -31.19
N SER A 134 12.03 11.67 -31.24
CA SER A 134 12.22 10.54 -32.17
C SER A 134 12.18 10.96 -33.64
N ILE A 135 11.34 11.95 -33.98
CA ILE A 135 11.30 12.50 -35.32
C ILE A 135 12.55 13.32 -35.63
N GLN A 136 13.02 14.14 -34.69
CA GLN A 136 14.27 14.90 -34.82
C GLN A 136 15.46 13.98 -35.01
N ASP A 137 15.63 12.99 -34.11
CA ASP A 137 16.72 12.01 -34.21
C ASP A 137 16.69 11.25 -35.54
N TYR A 138 15.51 10.93 -36.06
CA TYR A 138 15.36 10.31 -37.36
C TYR A 138 15.79 11.23 -38.51
N LEU A 139 15.46 12.50 -38.45
CA LEU A 139 15.85 13.48 -39.47
C LEU A 139 17.35 13.75 -39.42
N ASP A 140 17.91 13.89 -38.22
CA ASP A 140 19.35 14.15 -38.01
C ASP A 140 20.21 12.92 -38.38
N ASN A 141 19.70 11.71 -38.15
CA ASN A 141 20.38 10.46 -38.39
C ASN A 141 19.99 9.77 -39.73
N SER A 142 19.13 10.39 -40.56
CA SER A 142 18.65 9.79 -41.82
C SER A 142 19.71 9.56 -42.87
N VAL A 143 20.97 9.93 -42.61
CA VAL A 143 22.13 9.59 -43.42
C VAL A 143 22.64 8.14 -43.16
N MET A 144 22.18 7.46 -42.09
CA MET A 144 22.58 6.06 -41.81
C MET A 144 21.40 5.18 -41.41
N SER A 145 20.95 4.34 -42.34
CA SER A 145 19.97 3.27 -42.20
C SER A 145 20.19 2.39 -40.97
N LYS A 146 19.33 2.49 -39.94
CA LYS A 146 19.02 1.33 -39.08
C LYS A 146 17.56 1.39 -38.64
N ARG A 147 16.76 0.39 -39.07
CA ARG A 147 15.39 0.19 -38.69
C ARG A 147 15.27 -0.01 -37.17
N VAL A 148 14.59 0.90 -36.48
CA VAL A 148 14.21 0.72 -35.07
C VAL A 148 12.87 -0.03 -35.04
N PRO A 149 12.78 -1.22 -34.43
CA PRO A 149 11.53 -1.99 -34.32
C PRO A 149 10.54 -1.24 -33.41
N GLY A 150 9.28 -1.11 -33.86
CA GLY A 150 8.18 -0.55 -33.06
C GLY A 150 7.74 0.86 -33.44
N VAL A 151 8.56 1.64 -34.14
CA VAL A 151 8.26 3.05 -34.51
C VAL A 151 7.47 3.17 -35.83
N GLY A 152 7.27 2.07 -36.56
CA GLY A 152 6.66 2.10 -37.90
C GLY A 152 5.25 2.71 -38.00
N HIS A 153 4.44 2.65 -36.94
CA HIS A 153 3.10 3.24 -36.94
C HIS A 153 3.14 4.76 -36.72
N PHE A 154 4.06 5.21 -35.84
CA PHE A 154 4.29 6.65 -35.63
C PHE A 154 5.00 7.30 -36.83
N MET A 155 5.87 6.55 -37.52
CA MET A 155 6.49 7.03 -38.79
C MET A 155 5.49 7.24 -39.90
N LYS A 156 4.42 6.44 -40.04
CA LYS A 156 3.36 6.70 -41.03
C LYS A 156 2.62 7.99 -40.75
N MET A 157 2.42 8.36 -39.48
CA MET A 157 1.84 9.65 -39.08
C MET A 157 2.83 10.81 -39.34
N GLY A 158 4.12 10.59 -39.00
CA GLY A 158 5.17 11.60 -39.25
C GLY A 158 5.43 11.88 -40.72
N LYS A 159 5.29 10.88 -41.60
CA LYS A 159 5.49 11.04 -43.04
C LYS A 159 4.48 12.01 -43.69
N SER A 160 3.21 12.00 -43.26
CA SER A 160 2.21 12.95 -43.74
C SER A 160 2.48 14.39 -43.28
N VAL A 161 3.19 14.57 -42.16
CA VAL A 161 3.61 15.89 -41.65
C VAL A 161 4.85 16.37 -42.38
N LEU A 162 5.82 15.49 -42.67
CA LEU A 162 7.05 15.81 -43.38
C LEU A 162 6.79 16.21 -44.85
N GLU A 163 5.78 15.61 -45.49
CA GLU A 163 5.42 15.95 -46.88
C GLU A 163 4.75 17.35 -47.03
N SER A 164 4.34 17.97 -45.92
CA SER A 164 3.66 19.28 -45.90
C SER A 164 4.52 20.45 -45.42
N VAL A 165 5.82 20.23 -45.07
CA VAL A 165 6.65 21.26 -44.41
C VAL A 165 7.84 21.67 -45.28
N THR A 166 7.95 22.97 -45.56
CA THR A 166 9.14 23.65 -46.04
C THR A 166 9.97 24.16 -44.86
N ASP A 167 11.15 23.74 -44.80
CA ASP A 167 12.40 23.92 -44.00
C ASP A 167 12.55 24.90 -42.79
N SER A 168 11.59 25.72 -42.39
CA SER A 168 11.91 26.75 -41.38
C SER A 168 11.21 26.64 -40.01
N ASN A 169 10.18 25.75 -39.83
CA ASN A 169 9.46 25.61 -38.55
C ASN A 169 8.96 24.16 -38.29
N LEU A 170 9.81 23.18 -38.54
CA LEU A 170 9.46 21.76 -38.44
C LEU A 170 8.97 21.39 -37.02
N ASN A 171 9.66 21.86 -35.99
CA ASN A 171 9.35 21.57 -34.60
C ASN A 171 8.00 22.13 -34.16
N GLU A 172 7.66 23.35 -34.60
CA GLU A 172 6.40 24.00 -34.27
C GLU A 172 5.23 23.31 -35.01
N THR A 173 5.45 22.95 -36.25
CA THR A 173 4.46 22.23 -37.08
C THR A 173 4.18 20.83 -36.51
N ILE A 174 5.23 20.09 -36.10
CA ILE A 174 5.08 18.79 -35.44
C ILE A 174 4.32 18.97 -34.14
N GLY A 175 4.67 19.95 -33.31
CA GLY A 175 4.02 20.24 -32.03
C GLY A 175 2.52 20.51 -32.22
N HIS A 176 2.16 21.38 -33.14
CA HIS A 176 0.76 21.66 -33.49
C HIS A 176 -0.01 20.44 -34.01
N TYR A 177 0.61 19.63 -34.86
CA TYR A 177 0.02 18.40 -35.37
C TYR A 177 -0.24 17.40 -34.23
N LEU A 178 0.73 17.18 -33.36
CA LEU A 178 0.59 16.27 -32.23
C LEU A 178 -0.48 16.74 -31.25
N GLN A 179 -0.52 18.05 -30.95
CA GLN A 179 -1.53 18.65 -30.09
C GLN A 179 -2.94 18.52 -30.69
N LYS A 180 -3.10 18.73 -31.99
CA LYS A 180 -4.38 18.52 -32.68
C LYS A 180 -4.84 17.06 -32.71
N ASN A 181 -3.90 16.11 -32.64
CA ASN A 181 -4.18 14.68 -32.69
C ASN A 181 -4.04 13.99 -31.35
N ILE A 182 -3.97 14.75 -30.24
CA ILE A 182 -3.67 14.21 -28.89
C ILE A 182 -4.63 13.08 -28.48
N LEU A 183 -5.92 13.19 -28.77
CA LEU A 183 -6.92 12.16 -28.48
C LEU A 183 -6.63 10.86 -29.24
N LYS A 184 -6.22 10.95 -30.50
CA LYS A 184 -5.87 9.78 -31.29
C LYS A 184 -4.59 9.12 -30.79
N ILE A 185 -3.62 9.94 -30.40
CA ILE A 185 -2.37 9.47 -29.78
C ILE A 185 -2.68 8.74 -28.47
N SER A 186 -3.52 9.32 -27.61
CA SER A 186 -3.96 8.70 -26.35
C SER A 186 -4.65 7.34 -26.59
N GLN A 187 -5.60 7.27 -27.51
CA GLN A 187 -6.28 6.03 -27.88
C GLN A 187 -5.33 4.95 -28.43
N MET A 188 -4.35 5.36 -29.23
CA MET A 188 -3.33 4.43 -29.74
C MET A 188 -2.41 3.95 -28.61
N SER A 189 -1.98 4.84 -27.73
CA SER A 189 -1.17 4.51 -26.55
C SER A 189 -1.91 3.56 -25.63
N GLU A 190 -3.19 3.79 -25.36
CA GLU A 190 -4.04 2.90 -24.57
C GLU A 190 -4.11 1.49 -25.19
N ARG A 191 -4.32 1.40 -26.49
CA ARG A 191 -4.37 0.12 -27.20
C ARG A 191 -3.02 -0.62 -27.14
N VAL A 192 -1.92 0.07 -27.39
CA VAL A 192 -0.58 -0.51 -27.36
C VAL A 192 -0.24 -0.98 -25.96
N LEU A 193 -0.50 -0.16 -24.93
CA LEU A 193 -0.26 -0.53 -23.54
C LEU A 193 -1.10 -1.75 -23.12
N ASN A 194 -2.39 -1.79 -23.48
CA ASN A 194 -3.24 -2.95 -23.18
C ASN A 194 -2.79 -4.23 -23.89
N GLN A 195 -2.23 -4.13 -25.11
CA GLN A 195 -1.64 -5.27 -25.82
C GLN A 195 -0.33 -5.75 -25.19
N HIS A 196 0.51 -4.84 -24.70
CA HIS A 196 1.80 -5.17 -24.12
C HIS A 196 1.72 -5.52 -22.62
N PHE A 197 0.73 -5.02 -21.89
CA PHE A 197 0.46 -5.36 -20.48
C PHE A 197 -0.79 -6.25 -20.36
N ASN A 198 -0.90 -7.30 -21.19
CA ASN A 198 -1.94 -8.30 -21.02
C ASN A 198 -1.62 -9.23 -19.82
N ASP A 199 -2.56 -10.10 -19.45
CA ASP A 199 -2.48 -10.96 -18.27
C ASP A 199 -1.20 -11.82 -18.27
N ASP A 200 -0.92 -12.46 -19.40
CA ASP A 200 0.24 -13.35 -19.57
C ASP A 200 1.57 -12.61 -19.45
N LYS A 201 1.71 -11.50 -20.19
CA LYS A 201 2.95 -10.69 -20.14
C LYS A 201 3.17 -10.04 -18.79
N LEU A 202 2.09 -9.62 -18.11
CA LEU A 202 2.18 -9.06 -16.77
C LEU A 202 2.62 -10.13 -15.77
N TYR A 203 2.05 -11.33 -15.84
CA TYR A 203 2.50 -12.46 -15.02
C TYR A 203 3.98 -12.77 -15.23
N HIS A 204 4.41 -12.94 -16.49
CA HIS A 204 5.82 -13.20 -16.81
C HIS A 204 6.75 -12.08 -16.36
N PHE A 205 6.33 -10.82 -16.46
CA PHE A 205 7.10 -9.68 -15.97
C PHE A 205 7.30 -9.76 -14.45
N GLN A 206 6.25 -10.04 -13.70
CA GLN A 206 6.32 -10.22 -12.25
C GLN A 206 7.19 -11.42 -11.85
N ALA A 207 7.04 -12.56 -12.54
CA ALA A 207 7.86 -13.75 -12.33
C ALA A 207 9.35 -13.48 -12.60
N ASN A 208 9.68 -12.72 -13.64
CA ASN A 208 11.05 -12.33 -13.95
C ASN A 208 11.65 -11.39 -12.90
N ILE A 209 10.86 -10.44 -12.36
CA ILE A 209 11.31 -9.60 -11.25
C ILE A 209 11.58 -10.48 -10.03
N TRP A 210 10.63 -11.34 -9.66
CA TRP A 210 10.80 -12.24 -8.53
C TRP A 210 12.05 -13.11 -8.65
N HIS A 211 12.31 -13.67 -9.82
CA HIS A 211 13.51 -14.47 -10.08
C HIS A 211 14.82 -13.70 -9.83
N LYS A 212 14.82 -12.39 -10.06
CA LYS A 212 15.99 -11.55 -9.84
C LYS A 212 16.21 -11.19 -8.38
N ILE A 213 15.12 -10.97 -7.63
CA ILE A 213 15.20 -10.43 -6.26
C ILE A 213 15.17 -11.51 -5.18
N LYS A 214 14.60 -12.67 -5.44
CA LYS A 214 14.33 -13.70 -4.40
C LYS A 214 15.58 -14.16 -3.65
N LEU A 215 16.74 -14.24 -4.33
CA LEU A 215 18.03 -14.63 -3.74
C LEU A 215 18.81 -13.45 -3.16
N MET A 216 18.29 -12.23 -3.27
CA MET A 216 18.92 -11.06 -2.66
C MET A 216 18.71 -11.08 -1.15
N PRO A 217 19.67 -10.59 -0.36
CA PRO A 217 19.49 -10.43 1.07
C PRO A 217 18.43 -9.36 1.36
N ILE A 218 17.72 -9.52 2.47
CA ILE A 218 16.68 -8.54 2.88
C ILE A 218 17.28 -7.14 3.04
N SER A 219 18.55 -7.04 3.39
CA SER A 219 19.26 -5.76 3.53
C SER A 219 19.25 -4.89 2.26
N VAL A 220 18.93 -5.45 1.08
CA VAL A 220 18.74 -4.67 -0.15
C VAL A 220 17.64 -3.62 0.00
N LEU A 221 16.66 -3.87 0.86
CA LEU A 221 15.58 -2.92 1.15
C LEU A 221 16.09 -1.61 1.76
N ARG A 222 17.26 -1.61 2.40
CA ARG A 222 17.89 -0.37 2.93
C ARG A 222 18.20 0.66 1.85
N HIS A 223 18.34 0.24 0.58
CA HIS A 223 18.56 1.16 -0.54
C HIS A 223 17.30 1.97 -0.90
N TYR A 224 16.13 1.51 -0.47
CA TYR A 224 14.84 2.14 -0.75
C TYR A 224 14.29 2.91 0.45
N PHE A 225 14.86 2.71 1.65
CA PHE A 225 14.44 3.34 2.88
C PHE A 225 15.66 3.97 3.57
N GLU A 226 15.73 5.28 3.54
CA GLU A 226 16.74 5.99 4.32
C GLU A 226 16.34 5.96 5.79
N VAL A 227 17.14 5.25 6.61
CA VAL A 227 16.85 5.05 8.05
C VAL A 227 16.70 6.37 8.79
N GLN A 228 17.42 7.41 8.36
CA GLN A 228 17.36 8.76 8.91
C GLN A 228 16.03 9.46 8.65
N ASP A 229 15.27 9.04 7.61
CA ASP A 229 13.98 9.63 7.26
C ASP A 229 12.80 8.95 7.96
N LEU A 230 13.06 7.86 8.70
CA LEU A 230 12.00 7.13 9.42
C LEU A 230 11.18 8.01 10.37
N PRO A 231 11.76 8.90 11.19
CA PRO A 231 10.96 9.77 12.06
C PRO A 231 10.00 10.64 11.26
N THR A 232 10.44 11.17 10.13
CA THR A 232 9.61 11.98 9.22
C THR A 232 8.51 11.13 8.58
N THR A 233 8.84 9.94 8.09
CA THR A 233 7.88 9.04 7.44
C THR A 233 6.81 8.55 8.42
N VAL A 234 7.22 8.18 9.64
CA VAL A 234 6.28 7.77 10.70
C VAL A 234 5.43 8.97 11.14
N GLY A 235 6.02 10.18 11.21
CA GLY A 235 5.30 11.43 11.47
C GLY A 235 4.21 11.70 10.45
N MET A 236 4.48 11.56 9.15
CA MET A 236 3.47 11.68 8.09
C MET A 236 2.35 10.66 8.27
N GLY A 237 2.68 9.41 8.59
CA GLY A 237 1.69 8.39 8.91
C GLY A 237 0.80 8.76 10.10
N HIS A 238 1.40 9.37 11.13
CA HIS A 238 0.68 9.88 12.29
C HIS A 238 -0.29 11.01 11.91
N GLU A 239 0.16 11.98 11.12
CA GLU A 239 -0.70 13.09 10.65
C GLU A 239 -1.91 12.57 9.85
N ILE A 240 -1.68 11.59 8.96
CA ILE A 240 -2.76 10.93 8.22
C ILE A 240 -3.72 10.24 9.18
N TRP A 241 -3.21 9.49 10.17
CA TRP A 241 -4.03 8.82 11.18
C TRP A 241 -4.82 9.84 12.00
N ASP A 242 -4.17 10.91 12.46
CA ASP A 242 -4.79 11.94 13.28
C ASP A 242 -5.93 12.66 12.53
N HIS A 243 -5.78 12.86 11.24
CA HIS A 243 -6.84 13.38 10.39
C HIS A 243 -7.99 12.37 10.20
N ILE A 244 -7.67 11.13 9.80
CA ILE A 244 -8.69 10.12 9.46
C ILE A 244 -9.54 9.75 10.69
N ARG A 245 -8.92 9.59 11.88
CA ARG A 245 -9.63 9.19 13.10
C ARG A 245 -10.71 10.19 13.54
N GLN A 246 -10.59 11.46 13.12
CA GLN A 246 -11.56 12.52 13.42
C GLN A 246 -12.70 12.58 12.40
N THR A 247 -12.62 11.80 11.31
CA THR A 247 -13.66 11.83 10.27
C THR A 247 -14.90 11.03 10.66
N PRO A 248 -16.11 11.53 10.32
CA PRO A 248 -17.33 10.74 10.46
C PRO A 248 -17.28 9.43 9.68
N TYR A 249 -16.53 9.39 8.58
CA TYR A 249 -16.32 8.21 7.76
C TYR A 249 -15.69 7.06 8.55
N LEU A 250 -14.54 7.28 9.21
CA LEU A 250 -13.88 6.22 9.98
C LEU A 250 -14.72 5.80 11.19
N LYS A 251 -15.34 6.76 11.88
CA LYS A 251 -16.22 6.47 13.00
C LYS A 251 -17.36 5.52 12.59
N GLN A 252 -18.01 5.78 11.44
CA GLN A 252 -19.08 4.92 10.93
C GLN A 252 -18.56 3.54 10.51
N GLN A 253 -17.41 3.48 9.81
CA GLN A 253 -16.81 2.21 9.41
C GLN A 253 -16.47 1.33 10.61
N ILE A 254 -15.89 1.91 11.66
CA ILE A 254 -15.57 1.17 12.90
C ILE A 254 -16.86 0.75 13.62
N HIS A 255 -17.86 1.64 13.71
CA HIS A 255 -19.15 1.31 14.30
C HIS A 255 -19.76 0.08 13.63
N ASP A 256 -19.87 0.10 12.30
CA ASP A 256 -20.51 -0.98 11.54
C ASP A 256 -19.69 -2.28 11.58
N GLY A 257 -18.36 -2.16 11.54
CA GLY A 257 -17.46 -3.31 11.68
C GLY A 257 -17.54 -3.98 13.05
N VAL A 258 -17.54 -3.17 14.12
CA VAL A 258 -17.69 -3.67 15.51
C VAL A 258 -19.08 -4.25 15.72
N TYR A 259 -20.12 -3.63 15.17
CA TYR A 259 -21.48 -4.16 15.25
C TYR A 259 -21.60 -5.52 14.55
N ALA A 260 -21.08 -5.64 13.35
CA ALA A 260 -21.09 -6.90 12.60
C ALA A 260 -20.28 -8.01 13.29
N TRP A 261 -19.17 -7.67 13.95
CA TRP A 261 -18.42 -8.60 14.78
C TRP A 261 -19.18 -8.99 16.03
N TYR A 262 -19.75 -8.01 16.75
CA TYR A 262 -20.52 -8.23 17.97
C TYR A 262 -21.72 -9.14 17.69
N ALA A 263 -22.49 -8.87 16.65
CA ALA A 263 -23.68 -9.65 16.28
C ALA A 263 -23.36 -11.12 15.92
N ARG A 264 -22.12 -11.43 15.55
CA ARG A 264 -21.68 -12.81 15.28
C ARG A 264 -21.20 -13.56 16.54
N ASN A 265 -20.91 -12.83 17.62
CA ASN A 265 -20.29 -13.38 18.83
C ASN A 265 -21.13 -13.16 20.08
N GLN A 266 -22.43 -12.90 19.93
CA GLN A 266 -23.40 -12.74 21.02
C GLN A 266 -23.59 -14.04 21.79
#